data_bbf017d46038c8bf0d67ebfd809a554b
#
_entry.id   bbf017d46038c8bf0d67ebfd809a554b
#
_cell.length_a   1.000
_cell.length_b   1.000
_cell.length_c   1.000
_cell.angle_alpha   90.00
_cell.angle_beta   90.00
_cell.angle_gamma   90.00
#
_symmetry.space_group_name_H-M   'P 1'
#
loop_
_entity.id
_entity.type
_entity.pdbx_description
1 polymer ?
#
loop_
_entity_poly.entity_id
_entity_poly.type
_entity_poly.pdbx_seq_one_letter_code
_entity_poly.pdbx_strand_id
1 'polypeptide(L)'
;DGFECGGHPGEDDIPNFILLPRAADELTIPFVASGGMADGRSLVAALAMGAEGMNMGTRFIVTEEAPVHENVKQAILAASELDTRLVMRPLRNTERVLINPGVERLLEKEAALGSDIKFEDIAPEVAGVYPKIMKNGDMDAGAWSCGMVAGLIYDKPTVQELVDRIMSEADSLISERLKNFL
;
A
#
# COMPACT_ATOMS: atom_id res chain seq x y z
N ASP A 1 -8.41 -0.14 6.39
CA ASP A 1 -7.00 -0.09 5.94
C ASP A 1 -6.12 0.44 7.06
N GLY A 2 -4.99 -0.23 7.32
CA GLY A 2 -3.99 0.29 8.26
C GLY A 2 -3.17 1.43 7.66
N PHE A 3 -2.43 2.12 8.54
CA PHE A 3 -1.51 3.22 8.19
C PHE A 3 -0.54 2.88 7.04
N GLU A 4 -0.19 1.60 6.88
CA GLU A 4 0.77 1.09 5.90
C GLU A 4 0.23 1.05 4.46
N CYS A 5 -1.08 1.24 4.26
CA CYS A 5 -1.69 1.10 2.94
C CYS A 5 -1.25 2.19 1.96
N GLY A 6 -1.28 1.88 0.68
CA GLY A 6 -1.27 2.87 -0.39
C GLY A 6 -2.64 3.51 -0.55
N GLY A 7 -2.70 4.75 -1.02
CA GLY A 7 -3.94 5.50 -1.09
C GLY A 7 -4.29 6.16 0.24
N HIS A 8 -5.55 6.15 0.64
CA HIS A 8 -6.07 6.95 1.74
C HIS A 8 -6.21 6.13 3.03
N PRO A 9 -5.18 6.10 3.92
CA PRO A 9 -5.22 5.32 5.17
C PRO A 9 -6.09 5.93 6.28
N GLY A 10 -6.65 7.10 6.07
CA GLY A 10 -7.28 7.92 7.12
C GLY A 10 -6.30 8.90 7.74
N GLU A 11 -6.75 9.64 8.75
CA GLU A 11 -5.99 10.74 9.34
C GLU A 11 -5.31 10.37 10.67
N ASP A 12 -5.62 9.21 11.25
CA ASP A 12 -5.25 8.84 12.62
C ASP A 12 -3.97 8.00 12.73
N ASP A 13 -3.34 7.64 11.60
CA ASP A 13 -2.06 6.91 11.52
C ASP A 13 -2.01 5.60 12.31
N ILE A 14 -3.13 4.85 12.35
CA ILE A 14 -3.22 3.62 13.11
C ILE A 14 -2.70 2.43 12.27
N PRO A 15 -1.60 1.77 12.68
CA PRO A 15 -1.10 0.60 11.98
C PRO A 15 -1.99 -0.62 12.20
N ASN A 16 -1.92 -1.60 11.27
CA ASN A 16 -2.75 -2.80 11.34
C ASN A 16 -2.55 -3.63 12.60
N PHE A 17 -1.38 -3.59 13.22
CA PHE A 17 -1.13 -4.30 14.48
C PHE A 17 -2.02 -3.82 15.65
N ILE A 18 -2.57 -2.63 15.56
CA ILE A 18 -3.53 -2.07 16.52
C ILE A 18 -4.94 -2.07 15.94
N LEU A 19 -5.07 -1.73 14.64
CA LEU A 19 -6.37 -1.58 14.00
C LEU A 19 -7.12 -2.91 13.89
N LEU A 20 -6.45 -4.01 13.50
CA LEU A 20 -7.12 -5.29 13.28
C LEU A 20 -7.66 -5.92 14.57
N PRO A 21 -6.88 -6.02 15.69
CA PRO A 21 -7.45 -6.47 16.95
C PRO A 21 -8.60 -5.59 17.43
N ARG A 22 -8.49 -4.26 17.27
CA ARG A 22 -9.58 -3.35 17.62
C ARG A 22 -10.82 -3.59 16.77
N ALA A 23 -10.64 -3.83 15.46
CA ALA A 23 -11.75 -4.18 14.57
C ALA A 23 -12.41 -5.52 14.97
N ALA A 24 -11.62 -6.51 15.35
CA ALA A 24 -12.13 -7.80 15.83
C ALA A 24 -12.95 -7.68 17.12
N ASP A 25 -12.57 -6.78 18.02
CA ASP A 25 -13.30 -6.52 19.26
C ASP A 25 -14.64 -5.78 19.04
N GLU A 26 -14.71 -4.93 18.02
CA GLU A 26 -15.84 -4.00 17.82
C GLU A 26 -16.82 -4.45 16.73
N LEU A 27 -16.34 -5.16 15.68
CA LEU A 27 -17.18 -5.53 14.55
C LEU A 27 -17.91 -6.83 14.82
N THR A 28 -19.19 -6.85 14.44
CA THR A 28 -20.04 -8.05 14.49
C THR A 28 -20.19 -8.73 13.12
N ILE A 29 -19.48 -8.24 12.11
CA ILE A 29 -19.46 -8.76 10.75
C ILE A 29 -18.05 -9.21 10.37
N PRO A 30 -17.91 -10.18 9.44
CA PRO A 30 -16.61 -10.55 8.91
C PRO A 30 -15.89 -9.35 8.26
N PHE A 31 -14.55 -9.29 8.39
CA PHE A 31 -13.74 -8.27 7.76
C PHE A 31 -12.44 -8.84 7.19
N VAL A 32 -11.84 -8.14 6.24
CA VAL A 32 -10.54 -8.46 5.67
C VAL A 32 -9.52 -7.38 6.02
N ALA A 33 -8.29 -7.80 6.28
CA ALA A 33 -7.17 -6.89 6.52
C ALA A 33 -6.69 -6.24 5.22
N SER A 34 -6.39 -4.95 5.24
CA SER A 34 -5.82 -4.23 4.10
C SER A 34 -4.73 -3.26 4.57
N GLY A 35 -3.71 -3.07 3.70
CA GLY A 35 -2.51 -2.30 4.05
C GLY A 35 -1.40 -3.18 4.62
N GLY A 36 -0.20 -3.11 4.02
CA GLY A 36 0.95 -3.89 4.45
C GLY A 36 0.91 -5.39 4.07
N MET A 37 -0.07 -5.84 3.29
CA MET A 37 -0.29 -7.25 2.96
C MET A 37 0.41 -7.63 1.66
N ALA A 38 1.26 -8.69 1.67
CA ALA A 38 2.01 -9.11 0.49
C ALA A 38 2.29 -10.61 0.37
N ASP A 39 2.31 -11.36 1.46
CA ASP A 39 2.81 -12.74 1.50
C ASP A 39 2.08 -13.61 2.54
N GLY A 40 2.49 -14.87 2.69
CA GLY A 40 1.89 -15.79 3.65
C GLY A 40 2.05 -15.36 5.11
N ARG A 41 3.09 -14.60 5.43
CA ARG A 41 3.29 -14.05 6.79
C ARG A 41 2.21 -13.05 7.15
N SER A 42 1.90 -12.14 6.21
CA SER A 42 0.86 -11.14 6.39
C SER A 42 -0.53 -11.77 6.45
N LEU A 43 -0.80 -12.83 5.66
CA LEU A 43 -2.05 -13.59 5.75
C LEU A 43 -2.23 -14.23 7.14
N VAL A 44 -1.23 -14.98 7.62
CA VAL A 44 -1.30 -15.64 8.92
C VAL A 44 -1.45 -14.62 10.06
N ALA A 45 -0.74 -13.50 9.99
CA ALA A 45 -0.86 -12.43 10.97
C ALA A 45 -2.26 -11.81 10.97
N ALA A 46 -2.82 -11.53 9.79
CA ALA A 46 -4.18 -10.98 9.65
C ALA A 46 -5.24 -11.92 10.25
N LEU A 47 -5.15 -13.22 9.94
CA LEU A 47 -6.04 -14.25 10.50
C LEU A 47 -5.91 -14.34 12.02
N ALA A 48 -4.67 -14.32 12.56
CA ALA A 48 -4.41 -14.34 14.00
C ALA A 48 -4.95 -13.10 14.73
N MET A 49 -5.07 -11.98 14.03
CA MET A 49 -5.63 -10.72 14.56
C MET A 49 -7.15 -10.58 14.34
N GLY A 50 -7.82 -11.64 13.86
CA GLY A 50 -9.28 -11.71 13.77
C GLY A 50 -9.88 -11.36 12.40
N ALA A 51 -9.07 -11.10 11.37
CA ALA A 51 -9.57 -10.94 10.01
C ALA A 51 -9.89 -12.31 9.36
N GLU A 52 -10.81 -12.33 8.42
CA GLU A 52 -11.17 -13.54 7.63
C GLU A 52 -10.28 -13.73 6.37
N GLY A 53 -9.40 -12.80 6.12
CA GLY A 53 -8.51 -12.81 4.96
C GLY A 53 -7.79 -11.48 4.79
N MET A 54 -7.15 -11.29 3.63
CA MET A 54 -6.45 -10.06 3.32
C MET A 54 -6.81 -9.50 1.93
N ASN A 55 -6.70 -8.18 1.81
CA ASN A 55 -6.80 -7.44 0.55
C ASN A 55 -5.44 -6.83 0.21
N MET A 56 -5.02 -6.92 -1.05
CA MET A 56 -3.72 -6.45 -1.53
C MET A 56 -3.91 -5.53 -2.74
N GLY A 57 -3.36 -4.30 -2.70
CA GLY A 57 -3.27 -3.42 -3.85
C GLY A 57 -1.88 -3.46 -4.47
N THR A 58 -0.89 -2.89 -3.78
CA THR A 58 0.49 -2.70 -4.26
C THR A 58 1.13 -4.02 -4.71
N ARG A 59 0.91 -5.12 -3.99
CA ARG A 59 1.44 -6.45 -4.38
C ARG A 59 0.91 -6.90 -5.74
N PHE A 60 -0.40 -6.75 -6.01
CA PHE A 60 -0.98 -7.15 -7.29
C PHE A 60 -0.59 -6.23 -8.45
N ILE A 61 -0.24 -4.96 -8.20
CA ILE A 61 0.32 -4.08 -9.25
C ILE A 61 1.58 -4.70 -9.87
N VAL A 62 2.36 -5.44 -9.07
CA VAL A 62 3.60 -6.10 -9.53
C VAL A 62 3.32 -7.57 -9.83
N THR A 63 2.36 -7.81 -10.72
CA THR A 63 2.12 -9.12 -11.34
C THR A 63 2.23 -9.00 -12.85
N GLU A 64 2.40 -10.11 -13.56
CA GLU A 64 2.50 -10.10 -15.02
C GLU A 64 1.22 -9.54 -15.65
N GLU A 65 0.05 -9.93 -15.13
CA GLU A 65 -1.26 -9.60 -15.68
C GLU A 65 -1.75 -8.18 -15.34
N ALA A 66 -1.14 -7.50 -14.38
CA ALA A 66 -1.57 -6.14 -14.01
C ALA A 66 -1.46 -5.18 -15.20
N PRO A 67 -2.56 -4.53 -15.63
CA PRO A 67 -2.61 -3.72 -16.85
C PRO A 67 -2.03 -2.31 -16.61
N VAL A 68 -0.82 -2.24 -16.06
CA VAL A 68 -0.08 -1.00 -15.80
C VAL A 68 1.24 -1.00 -16.57
N HIS A 69 1.77 0.19 -16.83
CA HIS A 69 3.04 0.35 -17.53
C HIS A 69 4.19 -0.31 -16.74
N GLU A 70 5.16 -0.88 -17.46
CA GLU A 70 6.28 -1.61 -16.84
C GLU A 70 7.10 -0.72 -15.88
N ASN A 71 7.23 0.59 -16.18
CA ASN A 71 7.93 1.53 -15.31
C ASN A 71 7.31 1.58 -13.89
N VAL A 72 5.99 1.41 -13.75
CA VAL A 72 5.29 1.37 -12.46
C VAL A 72 5.72 0.14 -11.67
N LYS A 73 5.76 -1.03 -12.34
CA LYS A 73 6.20 -2.30 -11.72
C LYS A 73 7.66 -2.20 -11.28
N GLN A 74 8.53 -1.66 -12.14
CA GLN A 74 9.95 -1.47 -11.83
C GLN A 74 10.16 -0.46 -10.70
N ALA A 75 9.38 0.61 -10.61
CA ALA A 75 9.46 1.57 -9.53
C ALA A 75 9.14 0.92 -8.16
N ILE A 76 8.12 0.05 -8.11
CA ILE A 76 7.78 -0.69 -6.88
C ILE A 76 8.89 -1.70 -6.54
N LEU A 77 9.41 -2.44 -7.52
CA LEU A 77 10.48 -3.43 -7.31
C LEU A 77 11.79 -2.79 -6.82
N ALA A 78 12.04 -1.55 -7.18
CA ALA A 78 13.23 -0.80 -6.75
C ALA A 78 13.04 -0.10 -5.40
N ALA A 79 11.80 0.00 -4.90
CA ALA A 79 11.47 0.75 -3.69
C ALA A 79 11.68 -0.09 -2.42
N SER A 80 11.99 0.62 -1.34
CA SER A 80 11.96 0.10 0.02
C SER A 80 10.68 0.57 0.76
N GLU A 81 10.49 0.08 1.98
CA GLU A 81 9.43 0.55 2.88
C GLU A 81 9.56 2.04 3.26
N LEU A 82 10.73 2.63 3.03
CA LEU A 82 11.02 4.04 3.33
C LEU A 82 10.73 4.99 2.16
N ASP A 83 10.38 4.47 0.97
CA ASP A 83 10.20 5.27 -0.25
C ASP A 83 8.76 5.71 -0.49
N THR A 84 7.91 5.64 0.52
CA THR A 84 6.57 6.21 0.47
C THR A 84 6.46 7.48 1.32
N ARG A 85 5.55 8.37 0.94
CA ARG A 85 5.23 9.59 1.71
C ARG A 85 3.72 9.75 1.83
N LEU A 86 3.31 10.39 2.92
CA LEU A 86 1.94 10.87 3.09
C LEU A 86 1.86 12.31 2.57
N VAL A 87 0.91 12.56 1.70
CA VAL A 87 0.64 13.87 1.09
C VAL A 87 -0.80 14.29 1.35
N MET A 88 -1.13 15.54 1.07
CA MET A 88 -2.46 16.14 1.21
C MET A 88 -3.05 16.15 2.64
N ARG A 89 -2.20 15.98 3.67
CA ARG A 89 -2.63 16.09 5.08
C ARG A 89 -3.25 17.44 5.44
N PRO A 90 -2.70 18.60 5.01
CA PRO A 90 -3.31 19.89 5.31
C PRO A 90 -4.72 20.04 4.74
N LEU A 91 -5.04 19.29 3.67
CA LEU A 91 -6.36 19.24 3.05
C LEU A 91 -7.30 18.20 3.69
N ARG A 92 -6.83 17.45 4.71
CA ARG A 92 -7.55 16.32 5.32
C ARG A 92 -7.99 15.28 4.28
N ASN A 93 -7.14 15.03 3.32
CA ASN A 93 -7.28 14.03 2.26
C ASN A 93 -5.99 13.24 2.12
N THR A 94 -5.47 12.78 3.26
CA THR A 94 -4.17 12.12 3.34
C THR A 94 -4.09 10.92 2.41
N GLU A 95 -3.07 10.91 1.54
CA GLU A 95 -2.77 9.81 0.63
C GLU A 95 -1.33 9.34 0.84
N ARG A 96 -1.11 8.02 0.84
CA ARG A 96 0.24 7.43 0.78
C ARG A 96 0.60 7.12 -0.65
N VAL A 97 1.72 7.67 -1.08
CA VAL A 97 2.21 7.63 -2.46
C VAL A 97 3.68 7.21 -2.51
N LEU A 98 4.12 6.64 -3.63
CA LEU A 98 5.54 6.41 -3.87
C LEU A 98 6.22 7.73 -4.22
N ILE A 99 7.41 7.96 -3.62
CA ILE A 99 8.18 9.17 -3.87
C ILE A 99 8.66 9.23 -5.33
N ASN A 100 8.55 10.39 -5.92
CA ASN A 100 9.04 10.73 -7.26
C ASN A 100 9.16 12.26 -7.38
N PRO A 101 9.76 12.80 -8.43
CA PRO A 101 9.94 14.25 -8.57
C PRO A 101 8.63 15.07 -8.50
N GLY A 102 7.51 14.51 -8.97
CA GLY A 102 6.20 15.16 -8.83
C GLY A 102 5.72 15.22 -7.39
N VAL A 103 5.94 14.16 -6.62
CA VAL A 103 5.62 14.12 -5.18
C VAL A 103 6.55 15.05 -4.39
N GLU A 104 7.82 15.17 -4.76
CA GLU A 104 8.73 16.12 -4.12
C GLU A 104 8.25 17.57 -4.31
N ARG A 105 7.84 17.96 -5.53
CA ARG A 105 7.23 19.27 -5.77
C ARG A 105 5.94 19.48 -4.97
N LEU A 106 5.11 18.46 -4.83
CA LEU A 106 3.91 18.51 -3.99
C LEU A 106 4.25 18.80 -2.54
N LEU A 107 5.20 18.07 -1.96
CA LEU A 107 5.66 18.25 -0.57
C LEU A 107 6.30 19.62 -0.33
N GLU A 108 7.05 20.15 -1.30
CA GLU A 108 7.59 21.51 -1.24
C GLU A 108 6.47 22.56 -1.15
N LYS A 109 5.41 22.41 -1.93
CA LYS A 109 4.23 23.30 -1.88
C LYS A 109 3.50 23.18 -0.54
N GLU A 110 3.29 21.97 -0.02
CA GLU A 110 2.70 21.75 1.30
C GLU A 110 3.52 22.42 2.40
N ALA A 111 4.84 22.27 2.36
CA ALA A 111 5.73 22.88 3.34
C ALA A 111 5.73 24.42 3.27
N ALA A 112 5.60 24.98 2.07
CA ALA A 112 5.60 26.43 1.87
C ALA A 112 4.28 27.09 2.27
N LEU A 113 3.14 26.46 2.02
CA LEU A 113 1.79 27.03 2.21
C LEU A 113 1.15 26.59 3.52
N GLY A 114 1.53 25.45 4.08
CA GLY A 114 1.01 24.92 5.34
C GLY A 114 -0.52 24.79 5.32
N SER A 115 -1.19 25.37 6.32
CA SER A 115 -2.67 25.34 6.44
C SER A 115 -3.41 26.17 5.40
N ASP A 116 -2.72 27.05 4.69
CA ASP A 116 -3.33 27.94 3.70
C ASP A 116 -3.40 27.30 2.29
N ILE A 117 -2.82 26.11 2.15
CA ILE A 117 -2.82 25.35 0.89
C ILE A 117 -4.24 25.03 0.43
N LYS A 118 -4.45 25.11 -0.88
CA LYS A 118 -5.70 24.73 -1.54
C LYS A 118 -5.42 23.67 -2.60
N PHE A 119 -6.47 22.96 -3.00
CA PHE A 119 -6.35 21.93 -4.02
C PHE A 119 -5.78 22.47 -5.34
N GLU A 120 -6.13 23.68 -5.71
CA GLU A 120 -5.65 24.35 -6.93
C GLU A 120 -4.12 24.50 -6.96
N ASP A 121 -3.49 24.67 -5.80
CA ASP A 121 -2.04 24.83 -5.70
C ASP A 121 -1.29 23.54 -6.05
N ILE A 122 -1.88 22.40 -5.77
CA ILE A 122 -1.30 21.05 -5.97
C ILE A 122 -1.93 20.30 -7.14
N ALA A 123 -2.96 20.84 -7.77
CA ALA A 123 -3.66 20.17 -8.86
C ALA A 123 -2.74 19.62 -9.98
N PRO A 124 -1.64 20.29 -10.38
CA PRO A 124 -0.73 19.75 -11.38
C PRO A 124 -0.09 18.40 -10.99
N GLU A 125 0.15 18.14 -9.70
CA GLU A 125 0.79 16.95 -9.18
C GLU A 125 -0.18 15.85 -8.78
N VAL A 126 -1.50 16.13 -8.74
CA VAL A 126 -2.53 15.16 -8.31
C VAL A 126 -3.63 14.94 -9.35
N ALA A 127 -4.09 15.99 -10.03
CA ALA A 127 -5.21 15.89 -10.96
C ALA A 127 -4.78 15.30 -12.32
N GLY A 128 -5.40 14.18 -12.69
CA GLY A 128 -5.17 13.56 -14.01
C GLY A 128 -3.78 12.94 -14.19
N VAL A 129 -3.02 12.70 -13.12
CA VAL A 129 -1.67 12.09 -13.18
C VAL A 129 -1.74 10.57 -13.32
N TYR A 130 -2.75 9.90 -12.78
CA TYR A 130 -2.89 8.45 -12.86
C TYR A 130 -2.76 7.86 -14.27
N PRO A 131 -3.48 8.34 -15.29
CA PRO A 131 -3.29 7.84 -16.65
C PRO A 131 -1.89 8.09 -17.21
N LYS A 132 -1.24 9.19 -16.85
CA LYS A 132 0.14 9.49 -17.28
C LYS A 132 1.11 8.47 -16.71
N ILE A 133 0.96 8.11 -15.44
CA ILE A 133 1.80 7.12 -14.76
C ILE A 133 1.42 5.70 -15.18
N MET A 134 0.17 5.30 -14.95
CA MET A 134 -0.25 3.90 -15.09
C MET A 134 -0.27 3.41 -16.55
N LYS A 135 -0.59 4.29 -17.51
CA LYS A 135 -0.65 3.92 -18.94
C LYS A 135 0.60 4.32 -19.71
N ASN A 136 1.15 5.51 -19.43
CA ASN A 136 2.23 6.07 -20.24
C ASN A 136 3.61 5.89 -19.59
N GLY A 137 3.67 5.48 -18.30
CA GLY A 137 4.92 5.28 -17.58
C GLY A 137 5.69 6.55 -17.25
N ASP A 138 5.00 7.71 -17.19
CA ASP A 138 5.58 8.99 -16.80
C ASP A 138 5.68 9.06 -15.28
N MET A 139 6.78 8.55 -14.75
CA MET A 139 6.99 8.39 -13.31
C MET A 139 7.19 9.72 -12.57
N ASP A 140 7.40 10.83 -13.29
CA ASP A 140 7.62 12.16 -12.73
C ASP A 140 6.33 13.00 -12.64
N ALA A 141 5.20 12.46 -13.12
CA ALA A 141 3.97 13.23 -13.26
C ALA A 141 3.36 13.69 -11.94
N GLY A 142 3.50 12.92 -10.85
CA GLY A 142 2.92 13.31 -9.56
C GLY A 142 2.53 12.13 -8.66
N ALA A 143 1.52 12.36 -7.83
CA ALA A 143 1.08 11.41 -6.81
C ALA A 143 0.37 10.19 -7.40
N TRP A 144 0.75 8.99 -6.93
CA TRP A 144 0.06 7.74 -7.20
C TRP A 144 0.21 6.78 -6.02
N SER A 145 -0.87 6.10 -5.69
CA SER A 145 -0.99 5.28 -4.49
C SER A 145 -0.02 4.11 -4.48
N CYS A 146 0.79 3.99 -3.43
CA CYS A 146 1.68 2.88 -3.19
C CYS A 146 1.87 2.67 -1.68
N GLY A 147 1.65 1.45 -1.19
CA GLY A 147 1.81 1.11 0.22
C GLY A 147 3.27 0.87 0.62
N MET A 148 3.55 0.97 1.93
CA MET A 148 4.87 0.66 2.49
C MET A 148 5.32 -0.77 2.20
N VAL A 149 4.37 -1.66 1.90
CA VAL A 149 4.62 -3.05 1.51
C VAL A 149 5.49 -3.19 0.25
N ALA A 150 5.72 -2.11 -0.51
CA ALA A 150 6.70 -2.09 -1.61
C ALA A 150 8.05 -2.67 -1.17
N GLY A 151 8.51 -2.38 0.05
CA GLY A 151 9.74 -2.93 0.62
C GLY A 151 9.77 -4.45 0.83
N LEU A 152 8.64 -5.14 0.64
CA LEU A 152 8.53 -6.61 0.71
C LEU A 152 8.25 -7.25 -0.65
N ILE A 153 8.30 -6.50 -1.74
CA ILE A 153 7.99 -6.97 -3.10
C ILE A 153 9.29 -7.04 -3.90
N TYR A 154 9.75 -8.25 -4.21
CA TYR A 154 11.05 -8.49 -4.83
C TYR A 154 10.98 -9.12 -6.22
N ASP A 155 9.78 -9.50 -6.70
CA ASP A 155 9.58 -10.20 -7.96
C ASP A 155 8.25 -9.84 -8.62
N LYS A 156 8.12 -10.25 -9.89
CA LYS A 156 6.93 -10.05 -10.72
C LYS A 156 6.39 -11.40 -11.20
N PRO A 157 5.67 -12.14 -10.35
CA PRO A 157 5.06 -13.42 -10.72
C PRO A 157 3.76 -13.22 -11.50
N THR A 158 3.22 -14.31 -12.04
CA THR A 158 1.80 -14.37 -12.40
C THR A 158 0.91 -14.28 -11.14
N VAL A 159 -0.35 -13.90 -11.31
CA VAL A 159 -1.33 -13.88 -10.20
C VAL A 159 -1.48 -15.27 -9.59
N GLN A 160 -1.51 -16.33 -10.42
CA GLN A 160 -1.64 -17.71 -9.92
C GLN A 160 -0.43 -18.10 -9.05
N GLU A 161 0.79 -17.88 -9.55
CA GLU A 161 2.01 -18.17 -8.78
C GLU A 161 2.06 -17.40 -7.45
N LEU A 162 1.63 -16.13 -7.46
CA LEU A 162 1.57 -15.31 -6.26
C LEU A 162 0.61 -15.91 -5.23
N VAL A 163 -0.60 -16.25 -5.64
CA VAL A 163 -1.63 -16.81 -4.74
C VAL A 163 -1.20 -18.17 -4.20
N ASP A 164 -0.69 -19.05 -5.07
CA ASP A 164 -0.23 -20.39 -4.66
C ASP A 164 0.92 -20.29 -3.65
N ARG A 165 1.86 -19.36 -3.88
CA ARG A 165 2.97 -19.09 -2.96
C ARG A 165 2.47 -18.59 -1.61
N ILE A 166 1.58 -17.60 -1.58
CA ILE A 166 1.00 -17.06 -0.34
C ILE A 166 0.33 -18.17 0.48
N MET A 167 -0.47 -19.01 -0.17
CA MET A 167 -1.18 -20.10 0.51
C MET A 167 -0.22 -21.16 1.03
N SER A 168 0.80 -21.54 0.26
CA SER A 168 1.83 -22.50 0.68
C SER A 168 2.68 -21.96 1.83
N GLU A 169 3.08 -20.69 1.78
CA GLU A 169 3.80 -20.04 2.88
C GLU A 169 2.96 -19.98 4.17
N ALA A 170 1.68 -19.65 4.05
CA ALA A 170 0.77 -19.60 5.19
C ALA A 170 0.60 -20.99 5.82
N ASP A 171 0.41 -22.03 5.01
CA ASP A 171 0.32 -23.41 5.49
C ASP A 171 1.59 -23.84 6.24
N SER A 172 2.78 -23.62 5.66
CA SER A 172 4.06 -23.90 6.31
C SER A 172 4.23 -23.15 7.62
N LEU A 173 3.87 -21.88 7.67
CA LEU A 173 3.94 -21.09 8.89
C LEU A 173 3.07 -21.66 10.00
N ILE A 174 1.84 -22.07 9.70
CA ILE A 174 0.90 -22.61 10.66
C ILE A 174 1.33 -24.01 11.11
N SER A 175 1.61 -24.91 10.14
CA SER A 175 1.82 -26.32 10.39
C SER A 175 3.21 -26.67 10.91
N GLU A 176 4.24 -25.86 10.60
CA GLU A 176 5.62 -26.12 10.99
C GLU A 176 6.13 -25.13 12.02
N ARG A 177 6.10 -23.81 11.71
CA ARG A 177 6.68 -22.79 12.57
C ARG A 177 5.89 -22.58 13.86
N LEU A 178 4.60 -22.25 13.75
CA LEU A 178 3.78 -21.89 14.90
C LEU A 178 3.47 -23.09 15.79
N LYS A 179 3.35 -24.29 15.22
CA LYS A 179 3.19 -25.53 15.98
C LYS A 179 4.27 -25.77 17.02
N ASN A 180 5.50 -25.27 16.79
CA ASN A 180 6.61 -25.44 17.72
C ASN A 180 6.50 -24.55 18.97
N PHE A 181 5.52 -23.67 19.05
CA PHE A 181 5.25 -22.81 20.20
C PHE A 181 4.00 -23.22 21.00
N LEU A 182 3.35 -24.31 20.59
CA LEU A 182 2.21 -24.93 21.27
C LEU A 182 2.66 -26.15 22.07
#